data_0d3edb42a47b9e3b7de37644190fc79e
#
_entry.id   0d3edb42a47b9e3b7de37644190fc79e
#
_cell.length_a   1.000
_cell.length_b   1.000
_cell.length_c   1.000
_cell.angle_alpha   90.00
_cell.angle_beta   90.00
_cell.angle_gamma   90.00
#
_symmetry.space_group_name_H-M   'P 1'
#
loop_
_entity.id
_entity.type
_entity.pdbx_description
1 polymer ?
#
loop_
_entity_poly.entity_id
_entity_poly.type
_entity_poly.pdbx_seq_one_letter_code
_entity_poly.pdbx_strand_id
1 'polypeptide(L)'
;MYTFDELIDRRHTESTKWDRYQDKLQRDDLLPMWLADMDLPASDEIKEALMKRASHPIYGYSDRGRLYYEVFAERFQKQYAYDITADDVMLSTGVMYSIAAAIHLFTNPKDGILLLMPCYHPFVTCVENSDRRVIPVDMCVHDQQYEIDFEQLENRLKKDDTVKALILCNPHNPSGRVFGYEELKRLSEVCEKYHLD
;
A
#
# COMPACT_ATOMS: atom_id res chain seq x y z
N MET A 1 24.21 -13.47 -14.48
CA MET A 1 24.34 -12.26 -13.63
C MET A 1 23.50 -11.19 -14.32
N TYR A 2 22.47 -10.68 -13.66
CA TYR A 2 21.63 -9.64 -14.26
C TYR A 2 22.41 -8.34 -14.33
N THR A 3 22.43 -7.70 -15.50
CA THR A 3 22.96 -6.34 -15.67
C THR A 3 21.78 -5.37 -15.67
N PHE A 4 21.93 -4.26 -14.97
CA PHE A 4 20.91 -3.20 -14.91
C PHE A 4 21.29 -2.01 -15.81
N ASP A 5 22.25 -2.23 -16.71
CA ASP A 5 22.78 -1.19 -17.59
C ASP A 5 22.03 -1.10 -18.93
N GLU A 6 21.18 -2.07 -19.23
CA GLU A 6 20.37 -2.08 -20.44
C GLU A 6 19.13 -1.19 -20.26
N LEU A 7 19.03 -0.17 -21.11
CA LEU A 7 17.85 0.69 -21.15
C LEU A 7 16.77 0.04 -22.01
N ILE A 8 15.68 -0.35 -21.38
CA ILE A 8 14.50 -0.89 -22.06
C ILE A 8 13.51 0.24 -22.30
N ASP A 9 13.24 0.54 -23.58
CA ASP A 9 12.23 1.53 -23.94
C ASP A 9 10.83 0.99 -23.63
N ARG A 10 10.11 1.68 -22.77
CA ARG A 10 8.76 1.33 -22.36
C ARG A 10 7.68 2.21 -22.99
N ARG A 11 8.07 3.11 -23.88
CA ARG A 11 7.12 3.93 -24.65
C ARG A 11 6.40 3.07 -25.67
N HIS A 12 5.14 3.36 -25.91
CA HIS A 12 4.27 2.62 -26.84
C HIS A 12 4.04 1.14 -26.45
N THR A 13 4.10 0.87 -25.13
CA THR A 13 3.82 -0.46 -24.55
C THR A 13 2.56 -0.46 -23.68
N GLU A 14 1.73 0.57 -23.79
CA GLU A 14 0.59 0.80 -22.91
C GLU A 14 0.99 1.00 -21.45
N SER A 15 2.22 1.43 -21.21
CA SER A 15 2.74 1.71 -19.88
C SER A 15 2.03 2.92 -19.25
N THR A 16 1.33 2.73 -18.15
CA THR A 16 0.72 3.84 -17.41
C THR A 16 1.76 4.88 -17.00
N LYS A 17 2.97 4.46 -16.64
CA LYS A 17 4.06 5.33 -16.19
C LYS A 17 4.59 6.18 -17.34
N TRP A 18 4.81 5.60 -18.52
CA TRP A 18 5.45 6.26 -19.65
C TRP A 18 4.44 6.90 -20.61
N ASP A 19 3.44 6.16 -21.08
CA ASP A 19 2.59 6.59 -22.16
C ASP A 19 1.47 7.53 -21.70
N ARG A 20 0.80 7.20 -20.58
CA ARG A 20 -0.36 7.98 -20.11
C ARG A 20 -0.03 9.44 -19.78
N TYR A 21 1.18 9.72 -19.27
CA TYR A 21 1.58 11.09 -18.94
C TYR A 21 2.08 11.86 -20.12
N GLN A 22 2.76 11.21 -21.07
CA GLN A 22 3.15 11.84 -22.33
C GLN A 22 1.92 12.33 -23.08
N ASP A 23 0.90 11.50 -23.20
CA ASP A 23 -0.37 11.87 -23.83
C ASP A 23 -1.06 13.04 -23.11
N LYS A 24 -1.08 13.03 -21.79
CA LYS A 24 -1.74 14.07 -20.98
C LYS A 24 -0.99 15.41 -21.01
N LEU A 25 0.34 15.38 -20.97
CA LEU A 25 1.17 16.58 -20.90
C LEU A 25 1.64 17.06 -22.28
N GLN A 26 1.46 16.28 -23.34
CA GLN A 26 1.95 16.53 -24.70
C GLN A 26 3.46 16.82 -24.72
N ARG A 27 4.21 16.05 -23.89
CA ARG A 27 5.67 16.15 -23.74
C ARG A 27 6.29 14.76 -23.69
N ASP A 28 7.32 14.55 -24.50
CA ASP A 28 8.08 13.30 -24.62
C ASP A 28 9.50 13.37 -24.02
N ASP A 29 9.90 14.58 -23.60
CA ASP A 29 11.21 14.88 -23.03
C ASP A 29 11.29 14.69 -21.50
N LEU A 30 10.20 14.28 -20.86
CA LEU A 30 10.14 14.12 -19.41
C LEU A 30 10.53 12.71 -18.99
N LEU A 31 11.35 12.63 -17.93
CA LEU A 31 11.61 11.36 -17.23
C LEU A 31 10.51 11.11 -16.19
N PRO A 32 9.67 10.09 -16.37
CA PRO A 32 8.59 9.82 -15.41
C PRO A 32 9.12 9.19 -14.13
N MET A 33 8.93 9.88 -13.01
CA MET A 33 9.31 9.40 -11.66
C MET A 33 8.13 9.39 -10.68
N TRP A 34 6.91 9.44 -11.21
CA TRP A 34 5.69 9.57 -10.41
C TRP A 34 5.05 8.23 -10.00
N LEU A 35 5.42 7.15 -10.66
CA LEU A 35 4.93 5.81 -10.41
C LEU A 35 6.11 4.88 -10.11
N ALA A 36 5.98 4.07 -9.05
CA ALA A 36 7.07 3.30 -8.48
C ALA A 36 7.33 1.94 -9.16
N ASP A 37 6.66 1.64 -10.28
CA ASP A 37 7.01 0.45 -11.06
C ASP A 37 8.42 0.58 -11.65
N MET A 38 9.20 -0.50 -11.53
CA MET A 38 10.60 -0.50 -11.96
C MET A 38 10.72 -0.53 -13.48
N ASP A 39 11.73 0.18 -14.02
CA ASP A 39 12.10 0.14 -15.44
C ASP A 39 13.19 -0.92 -15.70
N LEU A 40 13.37 -1.85 -14.79
CA LEU A 40 14.31 -2.95 -14.87
C LEU A 40 13.60 -4.24 -15.31
N PRO A 41 14.25 -5.13 -16.08
CA PRO A 41 13.66 -6.39 -16.51
C PRO A 41 13.37 -7.30 -15.31
N ALA A 42 12.30 -8.06 -15.41
CA ALA A 42 12.08 -9.18 -14.49
C ALA A 42 13.17 -10.26 -14.70
N SER A 43 13.45 -11.04 -13.66
CA SER A 43 14.41 -12.12 -13.75
C SER A 43 13.99 -13.18 -14.77
N ASP A 44 14.98 -13.89 -15.34
CA ASP A 44 14.69 -14.93 -16.34
C ASP A 44 13.82 -16.05 -15.78
N GLU A 45 14.01 -16.40 -14.50
CA GLU A 45 13.19 -17.41 -13.82
C GLU A 45 11.70 -17.03 -13.78
N ILE A 46 11.40 -15.76 -13.52
CA ILE A 46 10.02 -15.25 -13.53
C ILE A 46 9.45 -15.29 -14.95
N LYS A 47 10.23 -14.84 -15.93
CA LYS A 47 9.84 -14.82 -17.33
C LYS A 47 9.58 -16.24 -17.86
N GLU A 48 10.47 -17.19 -17.58
CA GLU A 48 10.32 -18.58 -17.95
C GLU A 48 9.09 -19.25 -17.31
N ALA A 49 8.83 -18.97 -16.02
CA ALA A 49 7.64 -19.47 -15.34
C ALA A 49 6.34 -18.94 -15.97
N LEU A 50 6.31 -17.67 -16.33
CA LEU A 50 5.17 -17.06 -17.04
C LEU A 50 4.99 -17.66 -18.43
N MET A 51 6.06 -17.83 -19.20
CA MET A 51 6.01 -18.42 -20.52
C MET A 51 5.54 -19.88 -20.47
N LYS A 52 6.06 -20.66 -19.50
CA LYS A 52 5.63 -22.04 -19.26
C LYS A 52 4.13 -22.11 -18.95
N ARG A 53 3.62 -21.20 -18.10
CA ARG A 53 2.19 -21.15 -17.80
C ARG A 53 1.37 -20.72 -19.02
N ALA A 54 1.83 -19.73 -19.77
CA ALA A 54 1.16 -19.22 -20.97
C ALA A 54 1.13 -20.25 -22.11
N SER A 55 2.13 -21.13 -22.20
CA SER A 55 2.15 -22.20 -23.22
C SER A 55 1.10 -23.30 -23.00
N HIS A 56 0.51 -23.40 -21.81
CA HIS A 56 -0.61 -24.30 -21.56
C HIS A 56 -1.90 -23.69 -22.15
N PRO A 57 -2.56 -24.38 -23.10
CA PRO A 57 -3.59 -23.75 -23.93
C PRO A 57 -4.95 -23.56 -23.23
N ILE A 58 -5.12 -24.07 -22.01
CA ILE A 58 -6.37 -23.97 -21.25
C ILE A 58 -6.21 -23.01 -20.08
N TYR A 59 -6.96 -21.90 -20.10
CA TYR A 59 -6.96 -20.83 -19.10
C TYR A 59 -8.26 -20.83 -18.29
N GLY A 60 -8.60 -21.98 -17.72
CA GLY A 60 -9.78 -22.13 -16.88
C GLY A 60 -9.56 -21.62 -15.44
N TYR A 61 -10.46 -22.00 -14.55
CA TYR A 61 -10.29 -21.73 -13.13
C TYR A 61 -9.01 -22.38 -12.62
N SER A 62 -8.18 -21.60 -11.97
CA SER A 62 -6.89 -22.06 -11.44
C SER A 62 -6.87 -21.91 -9.93
N ASP A 63 -6.41 -22.95 -9.25
CA ASP A 63 -6.04 -22.88 -7.85
C ASP A 63 -4.56 -22.52 -7.72
N ARG A 64 -4.21 -21.76 -6.69
CA ARG A 64 -2.82 -21.39 -6.42
C ARG A 64 -2.02 -22.49 -5.74
N GLY A 65 -2.71 -23.48 -5.21
CA GLY A 65 -2.11 -24.58 -4.46
C GLY A 65 -1.54 -24.15 -3.11
N ARG A 66 -1.38 -25.11 -2.21
CA ARG A 66 -0.90 -24.88 -0.83
C ARG A 66 0.52 -24.29 -0.79
N LEU A 67 1.38 -24.68 -1.72
CA LEU A 67 2.75 -24.19 -1.81
C LEU A 67 2.85 -22.67 -1.85
N TYR A 68 1.91 -21.97 -2.50
CA TYR A 68 1.91 -20.52 -2.55
C TYR A 68 1.83 -19.90 -1.15
N TYR A 69 0.94 -20.39 -0.32
CA TYR A 69 0.72 -19.91 1.04
C TYR A 69 1.86 -20.27 1.98
N GLU A 70 2.42 -21.48 1.83
CA GLU A 70 3.58 -21.95 2.60
C GLU A 70 4.83 -21.10 2.32
N VAL A 71 5.12 -20.82 1.05
CA VAL A 71 6.26 -19.95 0.65
C VAL A 71 6.09 -18.52 1.18
N PHE A 72 4.84 -18.01 1.18
CA PHE A 72 4.56 -16.70 1.74
C PHE A 72 4.81 -16.67 3.25
N ALA A 73 4.29 -17.64 3.99
CA ALA A 73 4.48 -17.74 5.44
C ALA A 73 5.97 -17.92 5.79
N GLU A 74 6.69 -18.79 5.09
CA GLU A 74 8.14 -19.00 5.28
C GLU A 74 8.94 -17.70 5.05
N ARG A 75 8.56 -16.91 4.03
CA ARG A 75 9.20 -15.63 3.76
C ARG A 75 9.01 -14.65 4.90
N PHE A 76 7.78 -14.54 5.45
CA PHE A 76 7.47 -13.66 6.57
C PHE A 76 8.25 -14.06 7.82
N GLN A 77 8.32 -15.37 8.12
CA GLN A 77 9.11 -15.87 9.22
C GLN A 77 10.60 -15.52 9.06
N LYS A 78 11.18 -15.75 7.88
CA LYS A 78 12.60 -15.49 7.62
C LYS A 78 12.97 -14.01 7.63
N GLN A 79 12.10 -13.17 7.07
CA GLN A 79 12.41 -11.76 6.85
C GLN A 79 12.05 -10.89 8.06
N TYR A 80 11.00 -11.23 8.79
CA TYR A 80 10.44 -10.39 9.84
C TYR A 80 10.35 -11.08 11.19
N ALA A 81 10.77 -12.34 11.30
CA ALA A 81 10.56 -13.18 12.49
C ALA A 81 9.07 -13.18 12.94
N TYR A 82 8.15 -13.06 11.96
CA TYR A 82 6.72 -13.01 12.21
C TYR A 82 6.12 -14.40 11.98
N ASP A 83 5.61 -15.00 13.03
CA ASP A 83 5.14 -16.38 13.04
C ASP A 83 3.70 -16.46 12.53
N ILE A 84 3.57 -16.77 11.24
CA ILE A 84 2.30 -17.05 10.57
C ILE A 84 2.38 -18.39 9.83
N THR A 85 1.23 -19.01 9.66
CA THR A 85 1.07 -20.26 8.91
C THR A 85 0.39 -20.00 7.57
N ALA A 86 0.36 -21.02 6.71
CA ALA A 86 -0.38 -20.94 5.44
C ALA A 86 -1.88 -20.64 5.63
N ASP A 87 -2.45 -21.06 6.77
CA ASP A 87 -3.87 -20.89 7.08
C ASP A 87 -4.23 -19.46 7.52
N ASP A 88 -3.21 -18.67 7.92
CA ASP A 88 -3.37 -17.24 8.27
C ASP A 88 -3.32 -16.31 7.05
N VAL A 89 -3.07 -16.86 5.84
CA VAL A 89 -2.91 -16.09 4.61
C VAL A 89 -4.19 -16.08 3.79
N MET A 90 -4.81 -14.92 3.67
CA MET A 90 -5.95 -14.70 2.79
C MET A 90 -5.53 -13.89 1.57
N LEU A 91 -6.02 -14.28 0.39
CA LEU A 91 -5.73 -13.58 -0.85
C LEU A 91 -6.84 -12.59 -1.21
N SER A 92 -6.42 -11.44 -1.66
CA SER A 92 -7.33 -10.45 -2.25
C SER A 92 -6.84 -10.00 -3.63
N THR A 93 -7.66 -9.25 -4.34
CA THR A 93 -7.33 -8.71 -5.67
C THR A 93 -6.35 -7.55 -5.61
N GLY A 94 -5.98 -7.10 -4.41
CA GLY A 94 -5.01 -6.04 -4.16
C GLY A 94 -5.25 -5.33 -2.84
N VAL A 95 -4.21 -4.63 -2.35
CA VAL A 95 -4.23 -3.94 -1.04
C VAL A 95 -5.40 -2.94 -0.94
N MET A 96 -5.69 -2.17 -1.99
CA MET A 96 -6.79 -1.20 -1.95
C MET A 96 -8.16 -1.86 -1.79
N TYR A 97 -8.35 -3.05 -2.39
CA TYR A 97 -9.56 -3.83 -2.17
C TYR A 97 -9.67 -4.31 -0.71
N SER A 98 -8.55 -4.78 -0.13
CA SER A 98 -8.52 -5.20 1.27
C SER A 98 -8.83 -4.06 2.22
N ILE A 99 -8.29 -2.85 1.96
CA ILE A 99 -8.58 -1.65 2.75
C ILE A 99 -10.05 -1.29 2.65
N ALA A 100 -10.63 -1.29 1.45
CA ALA A 100 -12.07 -1.03 1.28
C ALA A 100 -12.93 -2.06 2.04
N ALA A 101 -12.57 -3.35 1.97
CA ALA A 101 -13.26 -4.40 2.71
C ALA A 101 -13.16 -4.20 4.22
N ALA A 102 -11.98 -3.84 4.75
CA ALA A 102 -11.78 -3.53 6.16
C ALA A 102 -12.61 -2.31 6.60
N ILE A 103 -12.61 -1.23 5.82
CA ILE A 103 -13.45 -0.05 6.08
C ILE A 103 -14.92 -0.45 6.21
N HIS A 104 -15.43 -1.27 5.30
CA HIS A 104 -16.83 -1.73 5.37
C HIS A 104 -17.11 -2.67 6.52
N LEU A 105 -16.14 -3.47 6.96
CA LEU A 105 -16.28 -4.43 8.03
C LEU A 105 -16.27 -3.76 9.42
N PHE A 106 -15.36 -2.80 9.62
CA PHE A 106 -15.11 -2.21 10.94
C PHE A 106 -15.82 -0.87 11.16
N THR A 107 -16.37 -0.26 10.14
CA THR A 107 -17.00 1.07 10.27
C THR A 107 -18.37 1.15 9.61
N ASN A 108 -19.15 2.18 9.97
CA ASN A 108 -20.45 2.47 9.38
C ASN A 108 -20.36 3.65 8.39
N PRO A 109 -21.36 3.82 7.49
CA PRO A 109 -21.45 5.01 6.65
C PRO A 109 -21.35 6.30 7.48
N LYS A 110 -20.58 7.28 6.98
CA LYS A 110 -20.29 8.58 7.59
C LYS A 110 -19.34 8.56 8.79
N ASP A 111 -18.88 7.40 9.25
CA ASP A 111 -17.81 7.36 10.24
C ASP A 111 -16.53 8.04 9.71
N GLY A 112 -15.73 8.57 10.61
CA GLY A 112 -14.43 9.17 10.31
C GLY A 112 -13.32 8.12 10.21
N ILE A 113 -12.50 8.23 9.18
CA ILE A 113 -11.26 7.45 9.00
C ILE A 113 -10.08 8.41 9.07
N LEU A 114 -9.19 8.20 10.04
CA LEU A 114 -8.04 9.04 10.24
C LEU A 114 -6.92 8.69 9.25
N LEU A 115 -6.36 9.71 8.60
CA LEU A 115 -5.22 9.61 7.70
C LEU A 115 -4.10 10.56 8.13
N LEU A 116 -2.88 10.06 8.23
CA LEU A 116 -1.68 10.89 8.45
C LEU A 116 -1.27 11.56 7.14
N MET A 117 -1.22 12.89 7.12
CA MET A 117 -0.96 13.66 5.90
C MET A 117 0.48 14.21 5.86
N PRO A 118 1.09 14.24 4.65
CA PRO A 118 0.57 13.80 3.35
C PRO A 118 0.44 12.28 3.28
N CYS A 119 -0.53 11.74 2.55
CA CYS A 119 -0.72 10.31 2.43
C CYS A 119 -0.77 9.84 0.96
N TYR A 120 -0.72 8.55 0.75
CA TYR A 120 -0.98 7.95 -0.56
C TYR A 120 -2.42 8.28 -0.98
N HIS A 121 -2.55 9.11 -2.02
CA HIS A 121 -3.85 9.67 -2.45
C HIS A 121 -4.98 8.64 -2.63
N PRO A 122 -4.73 7.41 -3.11
CA PRO A 122 -5.77 6.39 -3.20
C PRO A 122 -6.44 6.03 -1.87
N PHE A 123 -5.81 6.28 -0.70
CA PHE A 123 -6.48 6.10 0.59
C PHE A 123 -7.64 7.07 0.75
N VAL A 124 -7.44 8.35 0.39
CA VAL A 124 -8.49 9.37 0.41
C VAL A 124 -9.67 8.92 -0.45
N THR A 125 -9.40 8.58 -1.71
CA THR A 125 -10.43 8.12 -2.65
C THR A 125 -11.14 6.85 -2.16
N CYS A 126 -10.40 5.93 -1.52
CA CYS A 126 -10.98 4.70 -0.97
C CYS A 126 -11.96 4.99 0.17
N VAL A 127 -11.59 5.87 1.08
CA VAL A 127 -12.44 6.30 2.21
C VAL A 127 -13.71 6.99 1.70
N GLU A 128 -13.57 7.96 0.78
CA GLU A 128 -14.69 8.70 0.21
C GLU A 128 -15.64 7.81 -0.58
N ASN A 129 -15.12 6.93 -1.45
CA ASN A 129 -15.92 5.98 -2.22
C ASN A 129 -16.62 4.93 -1.35
N SER A 130 -16.12 4.72 -0.13
CA SER A 130 -16.76 3.87 0.87
C SER A 130 -17.83 4.59 1.69
N ASP A 131 -18.19 5.83 1.35
CA ASP A 131 -19.13 6.69 2.09
C ASP A 131 -18.69 6.95 3.55
N ARG A 132 -17.37 7.09 3.78
CA ARG A 132 -16.75 7.48 5.06
C ARG A 132 -16.13 8.87 4.91
N ARG A 133 -15.83 9.50 6.05
CA ARG A 133 -15.22 10.84 6.07
C ARG A 133 -13.72 10.71 6.29
N VAL A 134 -12.94 11.42 5.50
CA VAL A 134 -11.51 11.56 5.73
C VAL A 134 -11.28 12.53 6.90
N ILE A 135 -10.56 12.09 7.91
CA ILE A 135 -10.12 12.91 9.04
C ILE A 135 -8.60 13.11 8.92
N PRO A 136 -8.17 14.23 8.33
CA PRO A 136 -6.76 14.47 8.12
C PRO A 136 -6.06 14.90 9.42
N VAL A 137 -4.89 14.34 9.67
CA VAL A 137 -3.93 14.77 10.69
C VAL A 137 -2.61 15.06 9.99
N ASP A 138 -2.22 16.32 9.94
CA ASP A 138 -0.97 16.71 9.33
C ASP A 138 0.20 16.25 10.20
N MET A 139 1.18 15.60 9.59
CA MET A 139 2.44 15.29 10.25
C MET A 139 3.29 16.55 10.31
N CYS A 140 4.00 16.75 11.40
CA CYS A 140 4.98 17.80 11.51
C CYS A 140 6.31 17.40 10.85
N VAL A 141 7.11 18.40 10.48
CA VAL A 141 8.46 18.16 9.93
C VAL A 141 9.49 18.68 10.92
N HIS A 142 10.30 17.77 11.45
CA HIS A 142 11.41 18.06 12.32
C HIS A 142 12.70 17.49 11.73
N ASP A 143 13.77 18.29 11.66
CA ASP A 143 15.06 17.86 11.10
C ASP A 143 14.93 17.14 9.73
N GLN A 144 14.08 17.68 8.85
CA GLN A 144 13.76 17.13 7.52
C GLN A 144 13.05 15.75 7.54
N GLN A 145 12.54 15.32 8.68
CA GLN A 145 11.75 14.09 8.83
C GLN A 145 10.30 14.40 9.18
N TYR A 146 9.39 13.61 8.64
CA TYR A 146 7.99 13.67 9.04
C TYR A 146 7.79 12.94 10.36
N GLU A 147 7.05 13.52 11.28
CA GLU A 147 6.70 12.95 12.58
C GLU A 147 5.20 13.03 12.82
N ILE A 148 4.66 12.08 13.58
CA ILE A 148 3.24 12.10 13.95
C ILE A 148 3.02 13.22 14.97
N ASP A 149 2.16 14.18 14.64
CA ASP A 149 1.68 15.16 15.59
C ASP A 149 0.61 14.53 16.50
N PHE A 150 1.06 13.93 17.59
CA PHE A 150 0.17 13.26 18.53
C PHE A 150 -0.77 14.22 19.26
N GLU A 151 -0.39 15.49 19.43
CA GLU A 151 -1.26 16.49 20.04
C GLU A 151 -2.44 16.80 19.10
N GLN A 152 -2.14 17.07 17.84
CA GLN A 152 -3.16 17.30 16.82
C GLN A 152 -4.07 16.06 16.67
N LEU A 153 -3.48 14.86 16.62
CA LEU A 153 -4.20 13.59 16.51
C LEU A 153 -5.19 13.41 17.67
N GLU A 154 -4.72 13.50 18.91
CA GLU A 154 -5.61 13.38 20.07
C GLU A 154 -6.66 14.50 20.15
N ASN A 155 -6.30 15.73 19.72
CA ASN A 155 -7.27 16.83 19.68
C ASN A 155 -8.37 16.61 18.63
N ARG A 156 -8.08 15.93 17.52
CA ARG A 156 -9.10 15.51 16.54
C ARG A 156 -10.05 14.47 17.16
N LEU A 157 -9.48 13.44 17.79
CA LEU A 157 -10.25 12.36 18.40
C LEU A 157 -11.13 12.82 19.57
N LYS A 158 -10.65 13.78 20.38
CA LYS A 158 -11.45 14.38 21.46
C LYS A 158 -12.66 15.16 20.96
N LYS A 159 -12.58 15.72 19.75
CA LYS A 159 -13.64 16.57 19.17
C LYS A 159 -14.64 15.82 18.32
N ASP A 160 -14.30 14.62 17.87
CA ASP A 160 -15.10 13.85 16.94
C ASP A 160 -15.10 12.36 17.34
N ASP A 161 -16.13 11.95 18.06
CA ASP A 161 -16.35 10.57 18.54
C ASP A 161 -16.81 9.61 17.44
N THR A 162 -17.07 10.14 16.25
CA THR A 162 -17.43 9.35 15.06
C THR A 162 -16.22 8.84 14.29
N VAL A 163 -15.00 9.20 14.69
CA VAL A 163 -13.78 8.60 14.14
C VAL A 163 -13.65 7.18 14.66
N LYS A 164 -13.57 6.19 13.76
CA LYS A 164 -13.62 4.77 14.11
C LYS A 164 -12.41 3.96 13.66
N ALA A 165 -11.65 4.44 12.70
CA ALA A 165 -10.48 3.72 12.23
C ALA A 165 -9.34 4.65 11.83
N LEU A 166 -8.13 4.09 11.80
CA LEU A 166 -6.93 4.74 11.29
C LEU A 166 -6.28 3.87 10.22
N ILE A 167 -5.92 4.47 9.08
CA ILE A 167 -5.10 3.78 8.06
C ILE A 167 -3.65 4.18 8.26
N LEU A 168 -2.83 3.24 8.69
CA LEU A 168 -1.38 3.40 8.83
C LEU A 168 -0.66 2.82 7.61
N CYS A 169 0.17 3.62 6.98
CA CYS A 169 1.11 3.20 5.94
C CYS A 169 2.54 3.20 6.50
N ASN A 170 3.17 2.03 6.62
CA ASN A 170 4.54 1.91 7.12
C ASN A 170 5.30 0.81 6.35
N PRO A 171 6.39 1.10 5.64
CA PRO A 171 6.99 2.43 5.39
C PRO A 171 6.00 3.43 4.79
N HIS A 172 6.12 4.68 5.22
CA HIS A 172 5.14 5.72 4.90
C HIS A 172 5.28 6.23 3.46
N ASN A 173 4.20 6.20 2.71
CA ASN A 173 4.11 6.80 1.39
C ASN A 173 3.29 8.12 1.49
N PRO A 174 3.85 9.30 1.07
CA PRO A 174 4.98 9.44 0.15
C PRO A 174 6.35 9.73 0.80
N SER A 175 6.46 9.89 2.12
CA SER A 175 7.71 10.38 2.74
C SER A 175 8.86 9.37 2.74
N GLY A 176 8.57 8.07 2.57
CA GLY A 176 9.57 6.99 2.69
C GLY A 176 10.01 6.70 4.13
N ARG A 177 9.44 7.41 5.13
CA ARG A 177 9.80 7.21 6.52
C ARG A 177 9.34 5.84 7.04
N VAL A 178 10.17 5.22 7.85
CA VAL A 178 9.81 4.07 8.69
C VAL A 178 9.60 4.58 10.11
N PHE A 179 8.38 4.41 10.65
CA PHE A 179 8.09 4.79 12.03
C PHE A 179 8.80 3.86 13.00
N GLY A 180 9.37 4.45 14.07
CA GLY A 180 10.07 3.72 15.10
C GLY A 180 9.13 2.98 16.08
N TYR A 181 9.70 2.04 16.83
CA TYR A 181 8.93 1.21 17.78
C TYR A 181 8.16 2.04 18.80
N GLU A 182 8.79 3.03 19.44
CA GLU A 182 8.15 3.86 20.48
C GLU A 182 7.02 4.73 19.90
N GLU A 183 7.19 5.19 18.66
CA GLU A 183 6.18 5.97 17.96
C GLU A 183 4.96 5.11 17.59
N LEU A 184 5.19 3.90 17.08
CA LEU A 184 4.13 2.94 16.76
C LEU A 184 3.42 2.47 18.03
N LYS A 185 4.16 2.23 19.13
CA LYS A 185 3.60 1.88 20.44
C LYS A 185 2.68 2.99 20.95
N ARG A 186 3.15 4.24 20.90
CA ARG A 186 2.31 5.39 21.31
C ARG A 186 1.07 5.52 20.43
N LEU A 187 1.20 5.28 19.11
CA LEU A 187 0.04 5.30 18.21
C LEU A 187 -0.97 4.21 18.58
N SER A 188 -0.50 3.00 18.87
CA SER A 188 -1.34 1.89 19.32
C SER A 188 -2.08 2.24 20.64
N GLU A 189 -1.38 2.84 21.62
CA GLU A 189 -1.99 3.30 22.87
C GLU A 189 -3.09 4.35 22.63
N VAL A 190 -2.90 5.24 21.65
CA VAL A 190 -3.94 6.20 21.24
C VAL A 190 -5.12 5.49 20.58
N CYS A 191 -4.87 4.54 19.67
CA CYS A 191 -5.93 3.77 19.03
C CYS A 191 -6.77 3.00 20.07
N GLU A 192 -6.13 2.34 21.02
CA GLU A 192 -6.82 1.64 22.11
C GLU A 192 -7.65 2.60 22.97
N LYS A 193 -7.07 3.73 23.40
CA LYS A 193 -7.74 4.75 24.22
C LYS A 193 -9.01 5.31 23.59
N TYR A 194 -9.02 5.47 22.26
CA TYR A 194 -10.15 6.05 21.51
C TYR A 194 -10.98 4.99 20.75
N HIS A 195 -10.70 3.71 20.97
CA HIS A 195 -11.41 2.58 20.33
C HIS A 195 -11.41 2.68 18.80
N LEU A 196 -10.23 2.90 18.22
CA LEU A 196 -10.03 2.87 16.77
C LEU A 196 -9.61 1.49 16.30
N ASP A 197 -10.17 1.05 15.15
CA ASP A 197 -9.75 -0.11 14.39
C ASP A 197 -8.57 0.19 13.45
#